data_618c0c71ffead4b56d33c80ef69d09d3
#
_entry.id   618c0c71ffead4b56d33c80ef69d09d3
#
_cell.length_a   1.000
_cell.length_b   1.000
_cell.length_c   1.000
_cell.angle_alpha   90.00
_cell.angle_beta   90.00
_cell.angle_gamma   90.00
#
_symmetry.space_group_name_H-M   'P 1'
#
loop_
_entity.id
_entity.type
_entity.pdbx_description
1 polymer ?
#
loop_
_entity_poly.entity_id
_entity_poly.type
_entity_poly.pdbx_seq_one_letter_code
_entity_poly.pdbx_strand_id
1 'polypeptide(L)'
;MGNILLFNGSSSIKVKAMYLGERIDTRALETTSLLATSPMIFEVNKFSYAAVFKYGVVVLFDVTPIDEISFLAKLEKFISQKTKLPEVDNIEIISSEDEFEGIKGNSIFVKNFDLAKIQLVAELFAKNVVLSYYERSVSSSFDSIEPLAESLQKKSSLSYNSKELIKHIGETLLQLHKMVARVEVSEKPDILWENPDLERLYAKLEDEYEIKERHQSVERKIELISRTAETVLDLLQAKRSLRVEWYIVALIVVELLFSIYDIFFKN
;
A
#
# COMPACT_ATOMS: atom_id res chain seq x y z
N MET A 1 8.61 -8.41 -31.56
CA MET A 1 9.61 -7.33 -31.40
C MET A 1 10.95 -7.96 -31.07
N GLY A 2 12.08 -7.53 -31.69
CA GLY A 2 13.39 -8.11 -31.38
C GLY A 2 13.76 -7.85 -29.91
N ASN A 3 14.35 -8.87 -29.24
CA ASN A 3 14.82 -8.71 -27.85
C ASN A 3 15.87 -7.61 -27.79
N ILE A 4 15.49 -6.47 -27.18
CA ILE A 4 16.44 -5.38 -26.89
C ILE A 4 17.25 -5.81 -25.68
N LEU A 5 18.54 -6.05 -25.86
CA LEU A 5 19.48 -6.34 -24.80
C LEU A 5 19.90 -5.03 -24.14
N LEU A 6 19.68 -4.95 -22.82
CA LEU A 6 20.16 -3.87 -21.97
C LEU A 6 21.46 -4.31 -21.26
N PHE A 7 22.23 -3.38 -20.75
CA PHE A 7 23.45 -3.65 -19.95
C PHE A 7 24.52 -4.52 -20.68
N ASN A 8 24.73 -4.27 -21.97
CA ASN A 8 25.72 -5.02 -22.75
C ASN A 8 27.09 -5.04 -22.08
N GLY A 9 27.59 -6.25 -21.80
CA GLY A 9 28.90 -6.49 -21.18
C GLY A 9 28.92 -6.50 -19.65
N SER A 10 27.79 -6.24 -18.97
CA SER A 10 27.69 -6.40 -17.52
C SER A 10 27.37 -7.85 -17.17
N SER A 11 28.01 -8.39 -16.13
CA SER A 11 27.70 -9.70 -15.55
C SER A 11 26.67 -9.60 -14.41
N SER A 12 26.58 -8.45 -13.76
CA SER A 12 25.58 -8.16 -12.73
C SER A 12 25.14 -6.71 -12.76
N ILE A 13 23.93 -6.46 -12.25
CA ILE A 13 23.33 -5.12 -12.11
C ILE A 13 22.66 -4.99 -10.74
N LYS A 14 22.74 -3.82 -10.13
CA LYS A 14 22.05 -3.51 -8.89
C LYS A 14 20.65 -2.99 -9.17
N VAL A 15 19.68 -3.50 -8.43
CA VAL A 15 18.28 -3.05 -8.52
C VAL A 15 17.87 -2.45 -7.18
N LYS A 16 17.24 -1.29 -7.23
CA LYS A 16 16.71 -0.58 -6.06
C LYS A 16 15.28 -0.17 -6.34
N ALA A 17 14.34 -0.72 -5.59
CA ALA A 17 12.92 -0.35 -5.64
C ALA A 17 12.58 0.60 -4.49
N MET A 18 11.76 1.62 -4.75
CA MET A 18 11.38 2.63 -3.76
C MET A 18 9.91 3.01 -3.92
N TYR A 19 9.17 2.98 -2.81
CA TYR A 19 7.83 3.57 -2.73
C TYR A 19 7.95 5.03 -2.28
N LEU A 20 7.63 5.97 -3.16
CA LEU A 20 7.85 7.40 -2.96
C LEU A 20 6.60 8.18 -2.55
N GLY A 21 5.42 7.67 -2.83
CA GLY A 21 4.16 8.32 -2.55
C GLY A 21 2.97 7.58 -3.13
N GLU A 22 1.77 8.12 -3.00
CA GLU A 22 0.55 7.41 -3.41
C GLU A 22 0.37 7.32 -4.93
N ARG A 23 0.92 8.27 -5.68
CA ARG A 23 0.79 8.32 -7.14
C ARG A 23 1.91 9.12 -7.78
N ILE A 24 2.35 8.65 -8.96
CA ILE A 24 3.20 9.40 -9.88
C ILE A 24 2.39 9.69 -11.15
N ASP A 25 2.33 10.96 -11.56
CA ASP A 25 1.71 11.33 -12.84
C ASP A 25 2.66 10.98 -14.00
N THR A 26 2.50 9.76 -14.50
CA THR A 26 3.34 9.23 -15.57
C THR A 26 3.05 9.86 -16.93
N ARG A 27 1.88 10.46 -17.14
CA ARG A 27 1.53 11.10 -18.42
C ARG A 27 2.38 12.33 -18.72
N ALA A 28 2.77 13.03 -17.65
CA ALA A 28 3.63 14.21 -17.77
C ALA A 28 5.12 13.87 -17.89
N LEU A 29 5.49 12.57 -17.84
CA LEU A 29 6.87 12.06 -17.96
C LEU A 29 7.22 11.65 -19.39
N GLU A 30 6.37 11.89 -20.38
CA GLU A 30 6.66 11.58 -21.77
C GLU A 30 7.92 12.31 -22.24
N THR A 31 9.00 11.55 -22.37
CA THR A 31 10.33 12.05 -22.80
C THR A 31 10.85 11.21 -23.94
N THR A 32 11.83 11.74 -24.64
CA THR A 32 12.54 11.10 -25.77
C THR A 32 13.33 9.83 -25.37
N SER A 33 13.48 9.56 -24.07
CA SER A 33 14.25 8.42 -23.54
C SER A 33 13.36 7.23 -23.07
N LEU A 34 12.10 7.18 -23.49
CA LEU A 34 11.16 6.11 -23.13
C LEU A 34 11.44 4.85 -23.96
N LEU A 35 11.73 3.73 -23.27
CA LEU A 35 11.99 2.43 -23.90
C LEU A 35 10.77 1.50 -23.90
N ALA A 36 9.91 1.63 -22.87
CA ALA A 36 8.70 0.83 -22.72
C ALA A 36 7.61 1.64 -22.01
N THR A 37 6.34 1.27 -22.20
CA THR A 37 5.18 2.00 -21.67
C THR A 37 4.46 1.29 -20.52
N SER A 38 4.61 -0.03 -20.37
CA SER A 38 3.98 -0.84 -19.32
C SER A 38 4.97 -1.87 -18.76
N PRO A 39 5.65 -1.58 -17.63
CA PRO A 39 5.79 -0.28 -16.97
C PRO A 39 6.58 0.73 -17.82
N MET A 40 6.47 2.03 -17.51
CA MET A 40 7.30 3.03 -18.18
C MET A 40 8.76 2.86 -17.79
N ILE A 41 9.62 2.52 -18.76
CA ILE A 41 11.06 2.41 -18.57
C ILE A 41 11.77 3.54 -19.29
N PHE A 42 12.58 4.27 -18.53
CA PHE A 42 13.40 5.39 -19.00
C PHE A 42 14.87 5.05 -18.94
N GLU A 43 15.62 5.50 -19.92
CA GLU A 43 17.08 5.58 -19.81
C GLU A 43 17.44 6.80 -18.95
N VAL A 44 18.05 6.56 -17.78
CA VAL A 44 18.49 7.62 -16.85
C VAL A 44 19.83 8.18 -17.29
N ASN A 45 20.75 7.28 -17.61
CA ASN A 45 22.07 7.55 -18.14
C ASN A 45 22.51 6.33 -18.96
N LYS A 46 23.64 6.39 -19.65
CA LYS A 46 24.18 5.28 -20.42
C LYS A 46 24.27 4.01 -19.56
N PHE A 47 23.52 2.97 -19.93
CA PHE A 47 23.40 1.69 -19.20
C PHE A 47 22.75 1.76 -17.81
N SER A 48 22.01 2.83 -17.50
CA SER A 48 21.23 2.94 -16.27
C SER A 48 19.77 3.23 -16.61
N TYR A 49 18.84 2.48 -15.99
CA TYR A 49 17.42 2.57 -16.33
C TYR A 49 16.55 2.74 -15.09
N ALA A 50 15.39 3.33 -15.28
CA ALA A 50 14.38 3.49 -14.25
C ALA A 50 13.01 3.06 -14.76
N ALA A 51 12.35 2.17 -14.03
CA ALA A 51 10.94 1.85 -14.24
C ALA A 51 10.08 2.69 -13.29
N VAL A 52 9.05 3.35 -13.81
CA VAL A 52 8.16 4.23 -13.05
C VAL A 52 6.74 3.71 -13.12
N PHE A 53 6.13 3.56 -11.94
CA PHE A 53 4.79 3.01 -11.77
C PHE A 53 3.81 4.08 -11.30
N LYS A 54 2.61 4.10 -11.86
CA LYS A 54 1.55 5.08 -11.53
C LYS A 54 1.19 5.09 -10.04
N TYR A 55 1.33 3.95 -9.36
CA TYR A 55 1.04 3.78 -7.94
C TYR A 55 2.21 4.16 -7.01
N GLY A 56 3.10 5.03 -7.49
CA GLY A 56 4.06 5.71 -6.63
C GLY A 56 5.38 5.00 -6.43
N VAL A 57 5.68 3.97 -7.22
CA VAL A 57 6.93 3.22 -7.13
C VAL A 57 7.88 3.58 -8.26
N VAL A 58 9.16 3.56 -7.95
CA VAL A 58 10.27 3.64 -8.89
C VAL A 58 11.21 2.47 -8.64
N VAL A 59 11.61 1.81 -9.72
CA VAL A 59 12.64 0.76 -9.67
C VAL A 59 13.82 1.21 -10.53
N LEU A 60 14.98 1.33 -9.91
CA LEU A 60 16.24 1.77 -10.52
C LEU A 60 17.12 0.57 -10.81
N PHE A 61 17.71 0.53 -12.01
CA PHE A 61 18.61 -0.51 -12.48
C PHE A 61 19.97 0.10 -12.77
N ASP A 62 20.95 -0.27 -11.98
CA ASP A 62 22.36 0.13 -12.07
C ASP A 62 22.56 1.66 -12.11
N VAL A 63 21.73 2.38 -11.35
CA VAL A 63 21.78 3.85 -11.27
C VAL A 63 22.77 4.27 -10.17
N THR A 64 23.68 5.20 -10.50
CA THR A 64 24.62 5.76 -9.51
C THR A 64 23.90 6.65 -8.49
N PRO A 65 24.43 6.81 -7.27
CA PRO A 65 23.79 7.68 -6.27
C PRO A 65 23.58 9.14 -6.74
N ILE A 66 24.43 9.65 -7.59
CA ILE A 66 24.33 11.01 -8.14
C ILE A 66 23.18 11.08 -9.13
N ASP A 67 23.09 10.11 -10.03
CA ASP A 67 22.01 10.02 -11.01
C ASP A 67 20.67 9.74 -10.35
N GLU A 68 20.63 8.91 -9.29
CA GLU A 68 19.45 8.67 -8.47
C GLU A 68 18.89 9.99 -7.91
N ILE A 69 19.75 10.79 -7.24
CA ILE A 69 19.33 12.08 -6.68
C ILE A 69 18.78 13.00 -7.76
N SER A 70 19.48 13.09 -8.90
CA SER A 70 19.07 13.92 -10.03
C SER A 70 17.74 13.46 -10.65
N PHE A 71 17.56 12.16 -10.80
CA PHE A 71 16.34 11.56 -11.34
C PHE A 71 15.15 11.77 -10.39
N LEU A 72 15.32 11.48 -9.10
CA LEU A 72 14.29 11.67 -8.10
C LEU A 72 13.87 13.13 -7.94
N ALA A 73 14.81 14.08 -8.01
CA ALA A 73 14.51 15.51 -7.98
C ALA A 73 13.65 15.95 -9.17
N LYS A 74 13.87 15.38 -10.37
CA LYS A 74 13.02 15.64 -11.54
C LYS A 74 11.63 15.04 -11.37
N LEU A 75 11.53 13.88 -10.72
CA LEU A 75 10.27 13.16 -10.51
C LEU A 75 9.42 13.80 -9.41
N GLU A 76 10.04 14.50 -8.49
CA GLU A 76 9.41 15.04 -7.27
C GLU A 76 8.12 15.83 -7.54
N LYS A 77 8.10 16.67 -8.57
CA LYS A 77 6.94 17.49 -8.94
C LYS A 77 5.74 16.70 -9.46
N PHE A 78 5.95 15.43 -9.82
CA PHE A 78 4.92 14.54 -10.34
C PHE A 78 4.40 13.55 -9.29
N ILE A 79 4.98 13.57 -8.08
CA ILE A 79 4.59 12.66 -6.99
C ILE A 79 3.52 13.33 -6.13
N SER A 80 2.37 12.69 -6.01
CA SER A 80 1.29 13.10 -5.13
C SER A 80 1.38 12.38 -3.79
N GLN A 81 1.12 13.10 -2.70
CA GLN A 81 1.11 12.55 -1.34
C GLN A 81 2.40 11.76 -1.02
N LYS A 82 3.53 12.46 -1.08
CA LYS A 82 4.85 11.91 -0.76
C LYS A 82 4.86 11.22 0.60
N THR A 83 5.46 10.03 0.66
CA THR A 83 5.75 9.39 1.94
C THR A 83 6.93 10.09 2.63
N LYS A 84 6.84 10.22 3.97
CA LYS A 84 7.94 10.79 4.78
C LYS A 84 9.13 9.83 4.88
N LEU A 85 8.86 8.53 4.86
CA LEU A 85 9.84 7.46 4.93
C LEU A 85 9.58 6.52 3.75
N PRO A 86 10.36 6.60 2.68
CA PRO A 86 10.27 5.66 1.58
C PRO A 86 10.52 4.24 2.05
N GLU A 87 9.71 3.30 1.56
CA GLU A 87 10.05 1.88 1.63
C GLU A 87 11.05 1.59 0.54
N VAL A 88 12.13 0.89 0.85
CA VAL A 88 13.22 0.62 -0.10
C VAL A 88 13.59 -0.85 -0.01
N ASP A 89 13.76 -1.47 -1.16
CA ASP A 89 14.31 -2.81 -1.30
C ASP A 89 15.44 -2.81 -2.33
N ASN A 90 16.46 -3.67 -2.11
CA ASN A 90 17.63 -3.75 -2.95
C ASN A 90 17.96 -5.21 -3.24
N ILE A 91 18.26 -5.49 -4.50
CA ILE A 91 18.71 -6.81 -4.93
C ILE A 91 19.76 -6.66 -6.03
N GLU A 92 20.46 -7.75 -6.31
CA GLU A 92 21.36 -7.87 -7.46
C GLU A 92 20.78 -8.85 -8.47
N ILE A 93 20.81 -8.49 -9.76
CA ILE A 93 20.50 -9.44 -10.85
C ILE A 93 21.82 -9.82 -11.50
N ILE A 94 22.03 -11.12 -11.65
CA ILE A 94 23.25 -11.71 -12.19
C ILE A 94 22.90 -12.40 -13.51
N SER A 95 23.63 -12.06 -14.57
CA SER A 95 23.56 -12.81 -15.83
C SER A 95 24.44 -14.05 -15.71
N SER A 96 23.84 -15.23 -15.91
CA SER A 96 24.53 -16.51 -15.85
C SER A 96 24.20 -17.34 -17.11
N GLU A 97 25.23 -17.94 -17.70
CA GLU A 97 25.07 -18.88 -18.82
C GLU A 97 24.45 -20.22 -18.37
N ASP A 98 24.35 -20.45 -17.04
CA ASP A 98 23.69 -21.63 -16.49
C ASP A 98 22.20 -21.66 -16.87
N GLU A 99 21.64 -22.88 -17.00
CA GLU A 99 20.23 -23.07 -17.33
C GLU A 99 19.26 -22.58 -16.22
N PHE A 100 19.77 -22.23 -15.04
CA PHE A 100 18.97 -21.79 -13.90
C PHE A 100 18.58 -20.33 -14.03
N GLU A 101 17.27 -20.06 -14.09
CA GLU A 101 16.70 -18.74 -13.90
C GLU A 101 15.79 -18.76 -12.66
N GLY A 102 15.95 -17.77 -11.78
CA GLY A 102 15.22 -17.65 -10.50
C GLY A 102 16.04 -16.95 -9.42
N ILE A 103 15.68 -17.15 -8.15
CA ILE A 103 16.38 -16.58 -7.00
C ILE A 103 17.29 -17.62 -6.36
N LYS A 104 18.47 -17.18 -5.92
CA LYS A 104 19.38 -17.97 -5.10
C LYS A 104 20.09 -17.02 -4.12
N GLY A 105 19.81 -17.20 -2.83
CA GLY A 105 20.27 -16.26 -1.80
C GLY A 105 19.64 -14.88 -1.98
N ASN A 106 20.45 -13.84 -2.07
CA ASN A 106 19.98 -12.45 -2.25
C ASN A 106 20.20 -11.94 -3.68
N SER A 107 20.12 -12.83 -4.68
CA SER A 107 20.33 -12.46 -6.08
C SER A 107 19.37 -13.19 -7.01
N ILE A 108 18.94 -12.49 -8.06
CA ILE A 108 18.16 -13.07 -9.16
C ILE A 108 19.13 -13.47 -10.26
N PHE A 109 18.99 -14.67 -10.75
CA PHE A 109 19.76 -15.21 -11.87
C PHE A 109 18.90 -15.21 -13.13
N VAL A 110 19.43 -14.64 -14.21
CA VAL A 110 18.80 -14.62 -15.55
C VAL A 110 19.85 -14.96 -16.61
N LYS A 111 19.42 -15.48 -17.76
CA LYS A 111 20.35 -15.78 -18.86
C LYS A 111 20.93 -14.52 -19.51
N ASN A 112 20.11 -13.49 -19.63
CA ASN A 112 20.47 -12.23 -20.25
C ASN A 112 19.61 -11.11 -19.70
N PHE A 113 20.05 -9.86 -19.88
CA PHE A 113 19.32 -8.65 -19.50
C PHE A 113 18.47 -8.14 -20.67
N ASP A 114 17.50 -8.93 -21.13
CA ASP A 114 16.54 -8.42 -22.12
C ASP A 114 15.49 -7.50 -21.46
N LEU A 115 14.92 -6.61 -22.26
CA LEU A 115 13.96 -5.61 -21.78
C LEU A 115 12.75 -6.26 -21.11
N ALA A 116 12.26 -7.40 -21.62
CA ALA A 116 11.09 -8.08 -21.07
C ALA A 116 11.37 -8.64 -19.64
N LYS A 117 12.56 -9.21 -19.39
CA LYS A 117 12.96 -9.64 -18.08
C LYS A 117 13.15 -8.48 -17.11
N ILE A 118 13.72 -7.37 -17.56
CA ILE A 118 13.85 -6.16 -16.75
C ILE A 118 12.47 -5.59 -16.39
N GLN A 119 11.50 -5.58 -17.31
CA GLN A 119 10.12 -5.20 -17.03
C GLN A 119 9.49 -6.14 -15.99
N LEU A 120 9.68 -7.45 -16.14
CA LEU A 120 9.15 -8.45 -15.21
C LEU A 120 9.70 -8.26 -13.79
N VAL A 121 11.02 -8.09 -13.67
CA VAL A 121 11.67 -7.84 -12.36
C VAL A 121 11.21 -6.51 -11.79
N ALA A 122 11.10 -5.46 -12.60
CA ALA A 122 10.58 -4.16 -12.17
C ALA A 122 9.18 -4.28 -11.57
N GLU A 123 8.29 -5.02 -12.24
CA GLU A 123 6.91 -5.24 -11.78
C GLU A 123 6.86 -5.98 -10.45
N LEU A 124 7.63 -7.04 -10.31
CA LEU A 124 7.69 -7.83 -9.08
C LEU A 124 8.22 -7.00 -7.90
N PHE A 125 9.33 -6.27 -8.12
CA PHE A 125 9.93 -5.43 -7.07
C PHE A 125 9.04 -4.26 -6.69
N ALA A 126 8.32 -3.70 -7.65
CA ALA A 126 7.33 -2.68 -7.37
C ALA A 126 6.19 -3.20 -6.48
N LYS A 127 5.68 -4.41 -6.77
CA LYS A 127 4.68 -5.09 -5.92
C LYS A 127 5.21 -5.39 -4.53
N ASN A 128 6.45 -5.91 -4.42
CA ASN A 128 7.08 -6.22 -3.15
C ASN A 128 7.20 -5.00 -2.24
N VAL A 129 7.72 -3.88 -2.75
CA VAL A 129 7.91 -2.65 -1.98
C VAL A 129 6.56 -2.04 -1.56
N VAL A 130 5.55 -2.09 -2.41
CA VAL A 130 4.19 -1.63 -2.08
C VAL A 130 3.58 -2.49 -0.98
N LEU A 131 3.71 -3.81 -1.06
CA LEU A 131 3.23 -4.71 -0.02
C LEU A 131 3.91 -4.44 1.32
N SER A 132 5.23 -4.26 1.33
CA SER A 132 5.98 -3.90 2.55
C SER A 132 5.49 -2.60 3.18
N TYR A 133 5.18 -1.59 2.35
CA TYR A 133 4.58 -0.35 2.81
C TYR A 133 3.17 -0.57 3.40
N TYR A 134 2.34 -1.39 2.76
CA TYR A 134 0.98 -1.68 3.23
C TYR A 134 0.99 -2.49 4.52
N GLU A 135 1.84 -3.50 4.63
CA GLU A 135 2.03 -4.28 5.86
C GLU A 135 2.38 -3.39 7.05
N ARG A 136 3.32 -2.47 6.87
CA ARG A 136 3.70 -1.51 7.90
C ARG A 136 2.56 -0.55 8.26
N SER A 137 1.86 -0.03 7.26
CA SER A 137 0.74 0.89 7.45
C SER A 137 -0.43 0.22 8.18
N VAL A 138 -0.76 -1.02 7.81
CA VAL A 138 -1.79 -1.81 8.48
C VAL A 138 -1.39 -2.12 9.92
N SER A 139 -0.14 -2.50 10.19
CA SER A 139 0.36 -2.73 11.55
C SER A 139 0.24 -1.47 12.41
N SER A 140 0.65 -0.32 11.91
CA SER A 140 0.50 0.97 12.61
C SER A 140 -0.97 1.32 12.89
N SER A 141 -1.87 0.93 11.99
CA SER A 141 -3.32 1.12 12.19
C SER A 141 -3.87 0.22 13.30
N PHE A 142 -3.39 -1.01 13.40
CA PHE A 142 -3.71 -1.92 14.50
C PHE A 142 -3.27 -1.36 15.85
N ASP A 143 -2.03 -0.91 15.95
CA ASP A 143 -1.47 -0.32 17.18
C ASP A 143 -2.28 0.89 17.66
N SER A 144 -2.93 1.62 16.77
CA SER A 144 -3.79 2.76 17.10
C SER A 144 -5.20 2.36 17.58
N ILE A 145 -5.70 1.19 17.17
CA ILE A 145 -7.05 0.70 17.48
C ILE A 145 -7.03 -0.19 18.74
N GLU A 146 -5.97 -0.90 19.02
CA GLU A 146 -5.84 -1.80 20.17
C GLU A 146 -6.13 -1.13 21.53
N PRO A 147 -5.59 0.07 21.85
CA PRO A 147 -5.92 0.76 23.10
C PRO A 147 -7.40 1.12 23.24
N LEU A 148 -8.10 1.28 22.10
CA LEU A 148 -9.53 1.57 22.07
C LEU A 148 -10.35 0.32 22.43
N ALA A 149 -9.99 -0.83 21.85
CA ALA A 149 -10.60 -2.12 22.19
C ALA A 149 -10.38 -2.47 23.68
N GLU A 150 -9.18 -2.25 24.21
CA GLU A 150 -8.89 -2.43 25.65
C GLU A 150 -9.69 -1.49 26.55
N SER A 151 -9.88 -0.22 26.13
CA SER A 151 -10.65 0.73 26.91
C SER A 151 -12.14 0.37 26.99
N LEU A 152 -12.67 -0.26 25.94
CA LEU A 152 -14.03 -0.81 25.92
C LEU A 152 -14.19 -1.98 26.88
N GLN A 153 -13.17 -2.81 27.02
CA GLN A 153 -13.17 -3.96 27.93
C GLN A 153 -13.03 -3.56 29.41
N LYS A 154 -12.13 -2.60 29.70
CA LYS A 154 -11.77 -2.22 31.09
C LYS A 154 -12.73 -1.20 31.74
N LYS A 155 -13.39 -0.35 30.96
CA LYS A 155 -14.32 0.68 31.43
C LYS A 155 -15.62 0.65 30.65
N SER A 156 -16.72 0.37 31.34
CA SER A 156 -18.07 0.56 30.77
C SER A 156 -18.40 2.04 30.44
N SER A 157 -17.49 2.98 30.66
CA SER A 157 -17.61 4.36 30.26
C SER A 157 -16.42 4.78 29.39
N LEU A 158 -16.67 4.97 28.09
CA LEU A 158 -15.75 5.62 27.17
C LEU A 158 -15.57 7.08 27.59
N SER A 159 -14.45 7.37 28.25
CA SER A 159 -13.99 8.73 28.54
C SER A 159 -13.20 9.35 27.38
N TYR A 160 -13.13 8.69 26.25
CA TYR A 160 -12.48 9.23 25.05
C TYR A 160 -13.47 10.09 24.29
N ASN A 161 -13.00 11.23 23.78
CA ASN A 161 -13.82 12.11 22.95
C ASN A 161 -14.26 11.32 21.69
N SER A 162 -15.54 10.93 21.65
CA SER A 162 -16.13 10.13 20.57
C SER A 162 -15.83 10.71 19.17
N LYS A 163 -15.59 12.01 19.09
CA LYS A 163 -15.29 12.71 17.85
C LYS A 163 -13.86 12.42 17.36
N GLU A 164 -12.88 12.36 18.24
CA GLU A 164 -11.50 11.98 17.90
C GLU A 164 -11.41 10.52 17.46
N LEU A 165 -12.14 9.66 18.16
CA LEU A 165 -12.23 8.24 17.82
C LEU A 165 -12.80 8.04 16.40
N ILE A 166 -13.94 8.66 16.09
CA ILE A 166 -14.55 8.61 14.75
C ILE A 166 -13.60 9.16 13.69
N LYS A 167 -12.86 10.23 14.00
CA LYS A 167 -11.87 10.79 13.08
C LYS A 167 -10.75 9.80 12.79
N HIS A 168 -10.16 9.18 13.81
CA HIS A 168 -9.09 8.18 13.65
C HIS A 168 -9.55 6.96 12.85
N ILE A 169 -10.74 6.44 13.15
CA ILE A 169 -11.34 5.35 12.39
C ILE A 169 -11.54 5.74 10.92
N GLY A 170 -12.05 6.93 10.67
CA GLY A 170 -12.27 7.44 9.31
C GLY A 170 -10.96 7.62 8.53
N GLU A 171 -9.91 8.14 9.15
CA GLU A 171 -8.58 8.28 8.56
C GLU A 171 -7.98 6.92 8.21
N THR A 172 -8.08 5.95 9.12
CA THR A 172 -7.62 4.57 8.91
C THR A 172 -8.36 3.91 7.76
N LEU A 173 -9.68 3.94 7.75
CA LEU A 173 -10.49 3.36 6.68
C LEU A 173 -10.21 4.02 5.33
N LEU A 174 -10.04 5.35 5.29
CA LEU A 174 -9.68 6.05 4.06
C LEU A 174 -8.32 5.62 3.51
N GLN A 175 -7.31 5.45 4.38
CA GLN A 175 -5.99 4.94 3.99
C GLN A 175 -6.11 3.51 3.42
N LEU A 176 -6.87 2.65 4.09
CA LEU A 176 -7.09 1.27 3.68
C LEU A 176 -7.79 1.17 2.32
N HIS A 177 -8.84 1.97 2.10
CA HIS A 177 -9.51 2.03 0.80
C HIS A 177 -8.58 2.49 -0.34
N LYS A 178 -7.75 3.47 -0.08
CA LYS A 178 -6.77 3.94 -1.06
C LYS A 178 -5.74 2.86 -1.41
N MET A 179 -5.34 2.06 -0.45
CA MET A 179 -4.38 0.95 -0.64
C MET A 179 -4.96 -0.13 -1.57
N VAL A 180 -6.16 -0.62 -1.27
CA VAL A 180 -6.80 -1.70 -2.04
C VAL A 180 -7.17 -1.26 -3.46
N ALA A 181 -7.65 -0.03 -3.62
CA ALA A 181 -8.17 0.46 -4.90
C ALA A 181 -7.09 0.83 -5.94
N ARG A 182 -5.82 0.96 -5.55
CA ARG A 182 -4.79 1.54 -6.44
C ARG A 182 -3.75 0.57 -6.97
N VAL A 183 -3.56 -0.57 -6.34
CA VAL A 183 -2.52 -1.51 -6.74
C VAL A 183 -3.12 -2.88 -6.93
N GLU A 184 -3.21 -3.28 -8.18
CA GLU A 184 -3.64 -4.61 -8.60
C GLU A 184 -2.50 -5.62 -8.39
N VAL A 185 -2.08 -5.77 -7.09
CA VAL A 185 -0.94 -6.64 -6.73
C VAL A 185 -1.16 -8.08 -7.16
N SER A 186 -2.42 -8.54 -7.11
CA SER A 186 -2.80 -9.92 -7.46
C SER A 186 -2.86 -10.18 -8.97
N GLU A 187 -2.87 -9.14 -9.81
CA GLU A 187 -2.92 -9.32 -11.26
C GLU A 187 -1.55 -9.73 -11.83
N LYS A 188 -1.60 -10.59 -12.83
CA LYS A 188 -0.38 -10.96 -13.58
C LYS A 188 0.10 -9.77 -14.41
N PRO A 189 1.42 -9.52 -14.47
CA PRO A 189 1.98 -8.49 -15.32
C PRO A 189 1.59 -8.63 -16.79
N ASP A 190 1.25 -7.50 -17.44
CA ASP A 190 0.87 -7.47 -18.86
C ASP A 190 1.94 -8.07 -19.77
N ILE A 191 3.21 -7.91 -19.39
CA ILE A 191 4.35 -8.41 -20.15
C ILE A 191 4.30 -9.93 -20.37
N LEU A 192 3.62 -10.70 -19.51
CA LEU A 192 3.48 -12.14 -19.65
C LEU A 192 2.55 -12.55 -20.81
N TRP A 193 1.61 -11.68 -21.21
CA TRP A 193 0.76 -11.91 -22.38
C TRP A 193 1.56 -11.87 -23.68
N GLU A 194 2.57 -11.00 -23.73
CA GLU A 194 3.45 -10.86 -24.90
C GLU A 194 4.62 -11.86 -24.84
N ASN A 195 5.03 -12.31 -23.65
CA ASN A 195 6.19 -13.18 -23.41
C ASN A 195 5.82 -14.35 -22.50
N PRO A 196 5.08 -15.37 -22.97
CA PRO A 196 4.64 -16.51 -22.16
C PRO A 196 5.77 -17.35 -21.58
N ASP A 197 6.94 -17.35 -22.20
CA ASP A 197 8.16 -18.03 -21.75
C ASP A 197 8.68 -17.47 -20.41
N LEU A 198 8.35 -16.23 -20.05
CA LEU A 198 8.69 -15.64 -18.76
C LEU A 198 7.77 -16.07 -17.61
N GLU A 199 6.66 -16.77 -17.88
CA GLU A 199 5.71 -17.17 -16.84
C GLU A 199 6.35 -18.05 -15.76
N ARG A 200 7.28 -18.93 -16.17
CA ARG A 200 8.02 -19.79 -15.23
C ARG A 200 8.96 -18.99 -14.32
N LEU A 201 9.62 -17.98 -14.86
CA LEU A 201 10.48 -17.10 -14.07
C LEU A 201 9.62 -16.28 -13.11
N TYR A 202 8.53 -15.68 -13.60
CA TYR A 202 7.60 -14.90 -12.78
C TYR A 202 7.05 -15.72 -11.61
N ALA A 203 6.57 -16.95 -11.86
CA ALA A 203 6.02 -17.80 -10.82
C ALA A 203 7.04 -18.11 -9.71
N LYS A 204 8.30 -18.38 -10.05
CA LYS A 204 9.35 -18.59 -9.06
C LYS A 204 9.65 -17.34 -8.23
N LEU A 205 9.68 -16.19 -8.87
CA LEU A 205 9.93 -14.91 -8.19
C LEU A 205 8.73 -14.51 -7.30
N GLU A 206 7.51 -14.71 -7.78
CA GLU A 206 6.27 -14.43 -7.03
C GLU A 206 6.16 -15.29 -5.77
N ASP A 207 6.52 -16.58 -5.88
CA ASP A 207 6.53 -17.54 -4.78
C ASP A 207 7.60 -17.20 -3.73
N GLU A 208 8.82 -16.90 -4.16
CA GLU A 208 9.93 -16.57 -3.26
C GLU A 208 9.68 -15.27 -2.45
N TYR A 209 9.02 -14.28 -3.06
CA TYR A 209 8.62 -13.04 -2.39
C TYR A 209 7.26 -13.13 -1.68
N GLU A 210 6.61 -14.31 -1.71
CA GLU A 210 5.31 -14.57 -1.08
C GLU A 210 4.26 -13.50 -1.42
N ILE A 211 4.28 -12.99 -2.67
CA ILE A 211 3.49 -11.82 -3.08
C ILE A 211 2.00 -12.05 -2.85
N LYS A 212 1.48 -13.24 -3.19
CA LYS A 212 0.06 -13.59 -3.04
C LYS A 212 -0.33 -13.76 -1.58
N GLU A 213 0.46 -14.48 -0.80
CA GLU A 213 0.23 -14.79 0.61
C GLU A 213 0.26 -13.51 1.45
N ARG A 214 1.22 -12.65 1.20
CA ARG A 214 1.35 -11.35 1.86
C ARG A 214 0.19 -10.43 1.50
N HIS A 215 -0.21 -10.38 0.23
CA HIS A 215 -1.37 -9.61 -0.20
C HIS A 215 -2.64 -10.06 0.50
N GLN A 216 -2.92 -11.38 0.53
CA GLN A 216 -4.07 -11.93 1.25
C GLN A 216 -4.01 -11.65 2.76
N SER A 217 -2.83 -11.68 3.35
CA SER A 217 -2.64 -11.35 4.77
C SER A 217 -2.99 -9.87 5.05
N VAL A 218 -2.56 -8.96 4.18
CA VAL A 218 -2.91 -7.53 4.26
C VAL A 218 -4.41 -7.34 4.14
N GLU A 219 -5.07 -7.95 3.14
CA GLU A 219 -6.52 -7.85 2.95
C GLU A 219 -7.30 -8.33 4.17
N ARG A 220 -6.94 -9.50 4.73
CA ARG A 220 -7.58 -10.02 5.94
C ARG A 220 -7.43 -9.09 7.16
N LYS A 221 -6.25 -8.51 7.33
CA LYS A 221 -6.01 -7.53 8.40
C LYS A 221 -6.85 -6.27 8.20
N ILE A 222 -6.97 -5.77 6.97
CA ILE A 222 -7.82 -4.64 6.61
C ILE A 222 -9.29 -4.95 6.95
N GLU A 223 -9.78 -6.10 6.55
CA GLU A 223 -11.15 -6.54 6.86
C GLU A 223 -11.41 -6.60 8.37
N LEU A 224 -10.46 -7.12 9.14
CA LEU A 224 -10.57 -7.16 10.59
C LEU A 224 -10.62 -5.76 11.20
N ILE A 225 -9.78 -4.82 10.75
CA ILE A 225 -9.81 -3.43 11.17
C ILE A 225 -11.17 -2.80 10.88
N SER A 226 -11.71 -2.98 9.67
CA SER A 226 -13.01 -2.43 9.26
C SER A 226 -14.15 -2.95 10.16
N ARG A 227 -14.21 -4.25 10.40
CA ARG A 227 -15.21 -4.87 11.29
C ARG A 227 -15.09 -4.38 12.74
N THR A 228 -13.87 -4.21 13.22
CA THR A 228 -13.63 -3.66 14.56
C THR A 228 -14.11 -2.22 14.66
N ALA A 229 -13.83 -1.42 13.63
CA ALA A 229 -14.28 -0.03 13.54
C ALA A 229 -15.82 0.08 13.52
N GLU A 230 -16.50 -0.75 12.75
CA GLU A 230 -17.97 -0.82 12.70
C GLU A 230 -18.53 -1.17 14.08
N THR A 231 -18.00 -2.19 14.74
CA THR A 231 -18.43 -2.58 16.11
C THR A 231 -18.28 -1.44 17.10
N VAL A 232 -17.18 -0.69 17.03
CA VAL A 232 -16.96 0.47 17.91
C VAL A 232 -17.98 1.58 17.62
N LEU A 233 -18.28 1.84 16.38
CA LEU A 233 -19.30 2.83 15.97
C LEU A 233 -20.69 2.44 16.49
N ASP A 234 -21.08 1.17 16.33
CA ASP A 234 -22.37 0.64 16.82
C ASP A 234 -22.51 0.80 18.33
N LEU A 235 -21.45 0.47 19.09
CA LEU A 235 -21.44 0.66 20.54
C LEU A 235 -21.56 2.13 20.96
N LEU A 236 -20.95 3.06 20.17
CA LEU A 236 -21.09 4.50 20.42
C LEU A 236 -22.50 5.00 20.13
N GLN A 237 -23.14 4.50 19.08
CA GLN A 237 -24.53 4.83 18.74
C GLN A 237 -25.50 4.28 19.78
N ALA A 238 -25.34 3.03 20.21
CA ALA A 238 -26.18 2.43 21.26
C ALA A 238 -26.12 3.23 22.56
N LYS A 239 -24.93 3.68 23.01
CA LYS A 239 -24.79 4.55 24.18
C LYS A 239 -25.46 5.92 24.01
N ARG A 240 -25.53 6.43 22.80
CA ARG A 240 -26.21 7.71 22.52
C ARG A 240 -27.72 7.56 22.59
N SER A 241 -28.26 6.45 22.08
CA SER A 241 -29.69 6.12 22.14
C SER A 241 -30.16 5.99 23.58
N LEU A 242 -29.44 5.22 24.43
CA LEU A 242 -29.77 5.07 25.83
C LEU A 242 -29.83 6.41 26.60
N ARG A 243 -28.99 7.37 26.27
CA ARG A 243 -29.05 8.71 26.89
C ARG A 243 -30.30 9.46 26.52
N VAL A 244 -30.75 9.38 25.28
CA VAL A 244 -31.98 10.02 24.81
C VAL A 244 -33.20 9.38 25.49
N GLU A 245 -33.22 8.05 25.63
CA GLU A 245 -34.25 7.34 26.35
C GLU A 245 -34.35 7.78 27.82
N TRP A 246 -33.23 7.94 28.51
CA TRP A 246 -33.18 8.46 29.89
C TRP A 246 -33.72 9.90 29.98
N TYR A 247 -33.45 10.76 29.01
CA TYR A 247 -34.03 12.12 28.98
C TYR A 247 -35.56 12.09 28.81
N ILE A 248 -36.07 11.19 27.98
CA ILE A 248 -37.52 11.02 27.81
C ILE A 248 -38.16 10.53 29.10
N VAL A 249 -37.58 9.52 29.75
CA VAL A 249 -38.05 9.03 31.03
C VAL A 249 -38.04 10.12 32.12
N ALA A 250 -36.95 10.91 32.18
CA ALA A 250 -36.87 12.03 33.12
C ALA A 250 -37.97 13.11 32.87
N LEU A 251 -38.24 13.43 31.62
CA LEU A 251 -39.31 14.37 31.23
C LEU A 251 -40.69 13.85 31.64
N ILE A 252 -40.98 12.58 31.40
CA ILE A 252 -42.25 11.94 31.84
C ILE A 252 -42.40 11.97 33.35
N VAL A 253 -41.35 11.70 34.13
CA VAL A 253 -41.38 11.77 35.56
C VAL A 253 -41.66 13.20 36.05
N VAL A 254 -41.05 14.21 35.44
CA VAL A 254 -41.30 15.62 35.77
C VAL A 254 -42.74 16.01 35.45
N GLU A 255 -43.28 15.57 34.32
CA GLU A 255 -44.67 15.82 33.94
C GLU A 255 -45.67 15.19 34.90
N LEU A 256 -45.41 13.94 35.32
CA LEU A 256 -46.22 13.30 36.33
C LEU A 256 -46.20 14.05 37.67
N LEU A 257 -45.05 14.53 38.11
CA LEU A 257 -44.92 15.31 39.34
C LEU A 257 -45.71 16.62 39.25
N PHE A 258 -45.68 17.31 38.12
CA PHE A 258 -46.47 18.51 37.88
C PHE A 258 -47.99 18.21 37.87
N SER A 259 -48.41 17.11 37.24
CA SER A 259 -49.80 16.66 37.23
C SER A 259 -50.32 16.37 38.68
N ILE A 260 -49.53 15.68 39.46
CA ILE A 260 -49.87 15.39 40.87
C ILE A 260 -49.95 16.67 41.67
N TYR A 261 -49.01 17.59 41.51
CA TYR A 261 -49.03 18.91 42.19
C TYR A 261 -50.29 19.72 41.83
N ASP A 262 -50.67 19.81 40.55
CA ASP A 262 -51.88 20.48 40.12
C ASP A 262 -53.16 19.87 40.70
N ILE A 263 -53.22 18.55 40.85
CA ILE A 263 -54.38 17.87 41.44
C ILE A 263 -54.49 18.16 42.98
N PHE A 264 -53.35 18.19 43.68
CA PHE A 264 -53.38 18.37 45.14
C PHE A 264 -53.43 19.82 45.62
N PHE A 265 -52.91 20.78 44.81
CA PHE A 265 -52.78 22.18 45.24
C PHE A 265 -53.64 23.19 44.46
N LYS A 266 -54.32 22.77 43.40
CA LYS A 266 -55.20 23.62 42.62
C LYS A 266 -56.71 23.34 42.78
N ASN A 267 -57.06 22.47 43.73
CA ASN A 267 -58.45 22.23 44.18
C ASN A 267 -58.75 22.96 45.50
#